data_50e0b7761635de74b41331360db6f14d
#
_entry.id   50e0b7761635de74b41331360db6f14d
#
_cell.length_a   1.000
_cell.length_b   1.000
_cell.length_c   1.000
_cell.angle_alpha   90.00
_cell.angle_beta   90.00
_cell.angle_gamma   90.00
#
_symmetry.space_group_name_H-M   'P 1'
#
loop_
_entity.id
_entity.type
_entity.pdbx_description
1 polymer ?
#
loop_
_entity_poly.entity_id
_entity_poly.type
_entity_poly.pdbx_seq_one_letter_code
_entity_poly.pdbx_strand_id
1 'polypeptide(L)'
;MKSREWEYIFTKNGTIKLMKYHGAETDVSLPAFINGTAVTDISVNTFGDRKLRSLYISENIQFIEKGFFKYNYISKEITTSAKSDRYYSTDGVLYNRERTVLISCPKEREQVEILPITLKIADYAFYKCRRLENVFMPRCLCEIGEYAFYENVSLISVTLPWGLTFMGEGCFCGCEKLESIVLPANVEVINDYTFENCESLASVKLPERLKVIGSHAFHQCKCLTDMILPPSLREIRDCAFYDCHKLKEIAVPNECIKISANAFFFCAELTVYYPEKSNYYIIEAARVSCSKEKCRKLYPKRKFTKKEEKEAFVNVDPNPS
;
A
#
# COMPACT_ATOMS: atom_id res chain seq x y z
N MET A 1 17.58 -22.32 -24.05
CA MET A 1 17.32 -23.75 -24.41
C MET A 1 15.82 -24.02 -24.30
N LYS A 2 15.29 -25.02 -24.95
CA LYS A 2 13.89 -25.39 -24.90
C LYS A 2 13.74 -26.85 -24.57
N SER A 3 12.88 -27.19 -23.62
CA SER A 3 12.22 -28.47 -23.53
C SER A 3 10.89 -28.37 -24.28
N ARG A 4 10.07 -29.43 -24.30
CA ARG A 4 8.79 -29.46 -25.04
C ARG A 4 7.87 -28.25 -24.67
N GLU A 5 7.85 -27.81 -23.42
CA GLU A 5 6.95 -26.77 -22.94
C GLU A 5 7.67 -25.58 -22.27
N TRP A 6 8.96 -25.70 -21.97
CA TRP A 6 9.71 -24.74 -21.19
C TRP A 6 10.92 -24.18 -21.95
N GLU A 7 11.03 -22.86 -21.96
CA GLU A 7 12.28 -22.17 -22.29
C GLU A 7 13.03 -21.89 -21.00
N TYR A 8 14.34 -22.18 -20.98
CA TYR A 8 15.15 -22.10 -19.78
C TYR A 8 16.60 -21.73 -20.09
N ILE A 9 17.30 -21.29 -19.07
CA ILE A 9 18.74 -21.05 -19.08
C ILE A 9 19.39 -21.81 -17.91
N PHE A 10 20.69 -22.04 -17.99
CA PHE A 10 21.44 -22.53 -16.84
C PHE A 10 21.85 -21.36 -15.95
N THR A 11 21.72 -21.55 -14.65
CA THR A 11 22.24 -20.65 -13.62
C THR A 11 23.75 -20.82 -13.50
N LYS A 12 24.41 -19.94 -12.75
CA LYS A 12 25.85 -20.05 -12.47
C LYS A 12 26.20 -21.34 -11.72
N ASN A 13 25.25 -21.92 -11.00
CA ASN A 13 25.42 -23.16 -10.22
C ASN A 13 25.11 -24.42 -11.02
N GLY A 14 24.86 -24.30 -12.32
CA GLY A 14 24.55 -25.44 -13.21
C GLY A 14 23.11 -25.95 -13.08
N THR A 15 22.26 -25.32 -12.31
CA THR A 15 20.81 -25.59 -12.20
C THR A 15 20.03 -24.85 -13.29
N ILE A 16 18.73 -25.04 -13.37
CA ILE A 16 17.86 -24.43 -14.38
C ILE A 16 17.05 -23.30 -13.79
N LYS A 17 17.01 -22.13 -14.51
CA LYS A 17 16.04 -21.07 -14.37
C LYS A 17 15.02 -21.12 -15.50
N LEU A 18 13.73 -21.25 -15.17
CA LEU A 18 12.63 -21.20 -16.14
C LEU A 18 12.44 -19.76 -16.61
N MET A 19 12.41 -19.55 -17.93
CA MET A 19 12.28 -18.23 -18.54
C MET A 19 10.90 -18.01 -19.15
N LYS A 20 10.33 -19.06 -19.80
CA LYS A 20 9.05 -18.98 -20.48
C LYS A 20 8.35 -20.32 -20.55
N TYR A 21 7.03 -20.28 -20.32
CA TYR A 21 6.12 -21.42 -20.52
C TYR A 21 5.42 -21.32 -21.87
N HIS A 22 5.46 -22.40 -22.67
CA HIS A 22 4.85 -22.51 -23.99
C HIS A 22 3.64 -23.44 -24.02
N GLY A 23 3.40 -24.19 -22.94
CA GLY A 23 2.25 -25.11 -22.83
C GLY A 23 0.91 -24.39 -22.91
N ALA A 24 -0.17 -25.12 -23.13
CA ALA A 24 -1.54 -24.59 -23.21
C ALA A 24 -2.30 -24.70 -21.89
N GLU A 25 -1.81 -25.49 -20.94
CA GLU A 25 -2.50 -25.78 -19.69
C GLU A 25 -2.59 -24.54 -18.78
N THR A 26 -3.70 -24.44 -18.04
CA THR A 26 -3.92 -23.42 -17.02
C THR A 26 -3.63 -23.92 -15.61
N ASP A 27 -3.59 -25.24 -15.43
CA ASP A 27 -3.12 -25.90 -14.22
C ASP A 27 -1.68 -26.33 -14.44
N VAL A 28 -0.72 -25.56 -13.92
CA VAL A 28 0.68 -25.74 -14.24
C VAL A 28 1.46 -26.25 -13.04
N SER A 29 2.24 -27.31 -13.28
CA SER A 29 3.22 -27.81 -12.32
C SER A 29 4.62 -27.42 -12.78
N LEU A 30 5.36 -26.69 -11.93
CA LEU A 30 6.77 -26.42 -12.18
C LEU A 30 7.55 -27.73 -12.10
N PRO A 31 8.34 -28.11 -13.15
CA PRO A 31 9.09 -29.36 -13.11
C PRO A 31 10.21 -29.28 -12.06
N ALA A 32 10.40 -30.37 -11.32
CA ALA A 32 11.53 -30.49 -10.39
C ALA A 32 12.86 -30.67 -11.14
N PHE A 33 12.82 -31.31 -12.33
CA PHE A 33 13.99 -31.57 -13.18
C PHE A 33 13.63 -31.42 -14.66
N ILE A 34 14.59 -30.97 -15.46
CA ILE A 34 14.54 -31.03 -16.93
C ILE A 34 15.83 -31.70 -17.39
N ASN A 35 15.70 -32.80 -18.12
CA ASN A 35 16.82 -33.61 -18.60
C ASN A 35 17.85 -33.99 -17.50
N GLY A 36 17.33 -34.34 -16.32
CA GLY A 36 18.15 -34.72 -15.16
C GLY A 36 18.77 -33.55 -14.38
N THR A 37 18.59 -32.30 -14.84
CA THR A 37 19.09 -31.10 -14.15
C THR A 37 17.98 -30.47 -13.30
N ALA A 38 18.28 -30.13 -12.04
CA ALA A 38 17.33 -29.56 -11.11
C ALA A 38 16.88 -28.17 -11.57
N VAL A 39 15.58 -27.89 -11.45
CA VAL A 39 14.97 -26.58 -11.70
C VAL A 39 14.84 -25.85 -10.38
N THR A 40 15.60 -24.78 -10.22
CA THR A 40 15.70 -24.04 -8.94
C THR A 40 15.14 -22.63 -8.98
N ASP A 41 15.02 -22.06 -10.17
CA ASP A 41 14.67 -20.63 -10.33
C ASP A 41 13.55 -20.46 -11.33
N ILE A 42 12.72 -19.44 -11.09
CA ILE A 42 11.66 -19.02 -12.02
C ILE A 42 11.72 -17.51 -12.26
N SER A 43 11.68 -17.15 -13.55
CA SER A 43 11.71 -15.75 -13.99
C SER A 43 10.37 -15.05 -13.81
N VAL A 44 10.42 -13.74 -13.61
CA VAL A 44 9.26 -12.85 -13.43
C VAL A 44 8.25 -12.94 -14.59
N ASN A 45 8.70 -13.12 -15.83
CA ASN A 45 7.86 -13.14 -17.02
C ASN A 45 7.54 -14.55 -17.55
N THR A 46 7.68 -15.57 -16.73
CA THR A 46 7.58 -16.97 -17.17
C THR A 46 6.25 -17.29 -17.85
N PHE A 47 5.15 -16.75 -17.37
CA PHE A 47 3.82 -17.03 -17.95
C PHE A 47 3.30 -15.90 -18.85
N GLY A 48 3.93 -14.70 -18.83
CA GLY A 48 3.46 -13.55 -19.62
C GLY A 48 2.03 -13.18 -19.26
N ASP A 49 1.19 -12.95 -20.28
CA ASP A 49 -0.23 -12.55 -20.09
C ASP A 49 -1.18 -13.72 -19.81
N ARG A 50 -0.65 -14.92 -19.59
CA ARG A 50 -1.48 -16.11 -19.32
C ARG A 50 -2.15 -16.01 -17.96
N LYS A 51 -3.42 -16.41 -17.92
CA LYS A 51 -4.16 -16.58 -16.67
C LYS A 51 -4.12 -18.04 -16.27
N LEU A 52 -3.35 -18.36 -15.25
CA LEU A 52 -3.34 -19.70 -14.69
C LEU A 52 -4.52 -19.89 -13.75
N ARG A 53 -5.07 -21.09 -13.71
CA ARG A 53 -6.03 -21.51 -12.69
C ARG A 53 -5.28 -21.91 -11.42
N SER A 54 -4.28 -22.75 -11.54
CA SER A 54 -3.44 -23.18 -10.41
C SER A 54 -1.96 -23.25 -10.77
N LEU A 55 -1.12 -23.12 -9.74
CA LEU A 55 0.33 -23.26 -9.85
C LEU A 55 0.84 -24.19 -8.75
N TYR A 56 1.45 -25.32 -9.15
CA TYR A 56 2.18 -26.18 -8.23
C TYR A 56 3.68 -25.86 -8.27
N ILE A 57 4.26 -25.60 -7.11
CA ILE A 57 5.69 -25.30 -6.92
C ILE A 57 6.39 -26.58 -6.45
N SER A 58 7.29 -27.12 -7.27
CA SER A 58 8.04 -28.32 -6.96
C SER A 58 9.09 -28.10 -5.86
N GLU A 59 9.60 -29.20 -5.32
CA GLU A 59 10.51 -29.19 -4.15
C GLU A 59 11.83 -28.45 -4.38
N ASN A 60 12.35 -28.47 -5.62
CA ASN A 60 13.66 -27.90 -5.92
C ASN A 60 13.64 -26.39 -6.16
N ILE A 61 12.47 -25.74 -6.26
CA ILE A 61 12.39 -24.29 -6.45
C ILE A 61 12.91 -23.59 -5.20
N GLN A 62 14.01 -22.84 -5.38
CA GLN A 62 14.70 -22.07 -4.35
C GLN A 62 14.43 -20.57 -4.49
N PHE A 63 14.26 -20.08 -5.73
CA PHE A 63 14.12 -18.66 -6.00
C PHE A 63 13.00 -18.37 -7.00
N ILE A 64 12.03 -17.57 -6.53
CA ILE A 64 10.99 -16.95 -7.33
C ILE A 64 11.37 -15.46 -7.49
N GLU A 65 11.58 -15.03 -8.74
CA GLU A 65 12.08 -13.67 -9.02
C GLU A 65 11.12 -12.59 -8.49
N LYS A 66 11.69 -11.50 -7.94
CA LYS A 66 10.89 -10.38 -7.38
C LYS A 66 9.89 -9.87 -8.42
N GLY A 67 8.64 -9.67 -8.00
CA GLY A 67 7.56 -9.24 -8.90
C GLY A 67 6.87 -10.38 -9.65
N PHE A 68 7.29 -11.64 -9.50
CA PHE A 68 6.65 -12.76 -10.18
C PHE A 68 5.12 -12.73 -10.02
N PHE A 69 4.60 -12.60 -8.82
CA PHE A 69 3.15 -12.58 -8.54
C PHE A 69 2.46 -11.25 -8.91
N LYS A 70 3.22 -10.19 -9.23
CA LYS A 70 2.70 -8.96 -9.85
C LYS A 70 2.32 -9.18 -11.31
N TYR A 71 3.17 -9.90 -12.06
CA TYR A 71 3.04 -10.07 -13.51
C TYR A 71 2.38 -11.37 -13.93
N ASN A 72 2.24 -12.35 -13.02
CA ASN A 72 1.62 -13.63 -13.34
C ASN A 72 0.31 -13.80 -12.58
N TYR A 73 -0.76 -14.02 -13.30
CA TYR A 73 -2.11 -14.18 -12.76
C TYR A 73 -2.39 -15.64 -12.41
N ILE A 74 -2.59 -15.95 -11.14
CA ILE A 74 -3.02 -17.27 -10.65
C ILE A 74 -4.36 -17.09 -9.94
N SER A 75 -5.43 -17.71 -10.45
CA SER A 75 -6.79 -17.41 -10.02
C SER A 75 -7.23 -18.13 -8.75
N LYS A 76 -7.00 -19.46 -8.66
CA LYS A 76 -7.63 -20.30 -7.63
C LYS A 76 -6.69 -20.71 -6.50
N GLU A 77 -5.50 -21.22 -6.83
CA GLU A 77 -4.62 -21.79 -5.82
C GLU A 77 -3.15 -21.79 -6.23
N ILE A 78 -2.29 -21.67 -5.22
CA ILE A 78 -0.85 -21.89 -5.30
C ILE A 78 -0.55 -23.01 -4.31
N THR A 79 -0.01 -24.12 -4.78
CA THR A 79 0.33 -25.28 -3.95
C THR A 79 1.81 -25.60 -4.04
N THR A 80 2.35 -26.23 -3.01
CA THR A 80 3.78 -26.57 -2.93
C THR A 80 4.00 -28.02 -2.61
N SER A 81 5.14 -28.58 -3.04
CA SER A 81 5.59 -29.89 -2.60
C SER A 81 5.77 -29.91 -1.06
N ALA A 82 5.32 -30.97 -0.42
CA ALA A 82 5.56 -31.18 1.01
C ALA A 82 7.07 -31.28 1.35
N LYS A 83 7.89 -31.64 0.35
CA LYS A 83 9.37 -31.74 0.45
C LYS A 83 10.08 -30.42 0.21
N SER A 84 9.37 -29.33 -0.16
CA SER A 84 9.99 -28.02 -0.34
C SER A 84 10.59 -27.53 0.99
N ASP A 85 11.82 -27.08 0.97
CA ASP A 85 12.51 -26.47 2.11
C ASP A 85 12.42 -24.93 2.12
N ARG A 86 11.82 -24.34 1.07
CA ARG A 86 11.70 -22.87 0.89
C ARG A 86 10.28 -22.35 1.00
N TYR A 87 9.30 -23.16 0.55
CA TYR A 87 7.93 -22.69 0.40
C TYR A 87 6.96 -23.63 1.11
N TYR A 88 5.88 -23.03 1.60
CA TYR A 88 4.76 -23.72 2.22
C TYR A 88 3.46 -23.12 1.66
N SER A 89 2.47 -23.95 1.41
CA SER A 89 1.15 -23.48 1.03
C SER A 89 0.07 -24.10 1.90
N THR A 90 -0.94 -23.34 2.20
CA THR A 90 -2.15 -23.80 2.84
C THR A 90 -3.33 -23.01 2.33
N ASP A 91 -4.46 -23.66 2.15
CA ASP A 91 -5.65 -23.06 1.55
C ASP A 91 -5.35 -22.27 0.26
N GLY A 92 -4.43 -22.79 -0.57
CA GLY A 92 -4.01 -22.20 -1.83
C GLY A 92 -3.18 -20.91 -1.71
N VAL A 93 -2.89 -20.44 -0.50
CA VAL A 93 -2.05 -19.24 -0.24
C VAL A 93 -0.60 -19.66 0.00
N LEU A 94 0.33 -18.92 -0.60
CA LEU A 94 1.77 -19.22 -0.54
C LEU A 94 2.46 -18.45 0.57
N TYR A 95 3.26 -19.15 1.35
CA TYR A 95 4.12 -18.63 2.42
C TYR A 95 5.57 -19.08 2.24
N ASN A 96 6.51 -18.43 2.97
CA ASN A 96 7.82 -19.03 3.20
C ASN A 96 7.69 -20.31 4.07
N ARG A 97 8.72 -21.12 4.12
CA ARG A 97 8.70 -22.41 4.84
C ARG A 97 8.38 -22.25 6.33
N GLU A 98 8.87 -21.20 6.96
CA GLU A 98 8.65 -20.87 8.37
C GLU A 98 7.24 -20.31 8.63
N ARG A 99 6.46 -20.02 7.58
CA ARG A 99 5.11 -19.44 7.62
C ARG A 99 5.05 -18.04 8.24
N THR A 100 6.20 -17.39 8.37
CA THR A 100 6.33 -16.02 8.91
C THR A 100 6.10 -14.94 7.85
N VAL A 101 6.17 -15.28 6.57
CA VAL A 101 5.94 -14.36 5.45
C VAL A 101 4.86 -14.93 4.51
N LEU A 102 3.76 -14.21 4.35
CA LEU A 102 2.80 -14.48 3.28
C LEU A 102 3.35 -13.92 1.97
N ILE A 103 3.61 -14.80 1.00
CA ILE A 103 4.26 -14.45 -0.27
C ILE A 103 3.24 -14.06 -1.34
N SER A 104 2.17 -14.85 -1.49
CA SER A 104 1.14 -14.56 -2.50
C SER A 104 -0.21 -15.22 -2.19
N CYS A 105 -1.27 -14.49 -2.51
CA CYS A 105 -2.65 -14.93 -2.50
C CYS A 105 -3.18 -15.08 -3.94
N PRO A 106 -3.94 -16.14 -4.25
CA PRO A 106 -4.65 -16.27 -5.52
C PRO A 106 -5.66 -15.13 -5.75
N LYS A 107 -5.83 -14.73 -7.02
CA LYS A 107 -6.50 -13.47 -7.39
C LYS A 107 -8.02 -13.47 -7.21
N GLU A 108 -8.67 -14.65 -7.16
CA GLU A 108 -10.14 -14.74 -7.08
C GLU A 108 -10.66 -15.10 -5.68
N ARG A 109 -9.83 -14.99 -4.64
CA ARG A 109 -10.27 -15.15 -3.25
C ARG A 109 -11.16 -13.98 -2.83
N GLU A 110 -12.26 -14.29 -2.15
CA GLU A 110 -13.17 -13.31 -1.58
C GLU A 110 -12.83 -12.99 -0.11
N GLN A 111 -12.25 -13.97 0.58
CA GLN A 111 -11.76 -13.80 1.95
C GLN A 111 -10.49 -14.62 2.20
N VAL A 112 -9.66 -14.12 3.10
CA VAL A 112 -8.41 -14.78 3.50
C VAL A 112 -8.18 -14.61 4.99
N GLU A 113 -7.94 -15.72 5.68
CA GLU A 113 -7.42 -15.73 7.03
C GLU A 113 -5.90 -15.98 6.98
N ILE A 114 -5.12 -15.00 7.40
CA ILE A 114 -3.65 -15.09 7.41
C ILE A 114 -3.21 -15.90 8.62
N LEU A 115 -2.25 -16.81 8.42
CA LEU A 115 -1.75 -17.68 9.49
C LEU A 115 -1.33 -16.89 10.74
N PRO A 116 -1.65 -17.38 11.96
CA PRO A 116 -1.43 -16.65 13.21
C PRO A 116 0.02 -16.25 13.51
N ILE A 117 1.00 -16.95 12.91
CA ILE A 117 2.44 -16.69 13.11
C ILE A 117 3.07 -15.79 12.05
N THR A 118 2.27 -15.27 11.09
CA THR A 118 2.77 -14.42 10.00
C THR A 118 3.16 -13.05 10.53
N LEU A 119 4.40 -12.67 10.29
CA LEU A 119 4.98 -11.39 10.70
C LEU A 119 4.96 -10.36 9.58
N LYS A 120 4.95 -10.82 8.32
CA LYS A 120 5.06 -9.97 7.13
C LYS A 120 4.13 -10.44 6.01
N ILE A 121 3.48 -9.48 5.37
CA ILE A 121 2.86 -9.63 4.04
C ILE A 121 3.89 -9.11 3.03
N ALA A 122 4.30 -9.94 2.07
CA ALA A 122 5.32 -9.57 1.08
C ALA A 122 4.82 -8.53 0.09
N ASP A 123 5.76 -7.92 -0.65
CA ASP A 123 5.45 -7.04 -1.77
C ASP A 123 4.55 -7.75 -2.79
N TYR A 124 3.50 -7.09 -3.26
CA TYR A 124 2.53 -7.60 -4.25
C TYR A 124 1.74 -8.86 -3.81
N ALA A 125 1.72 -9.22 -2.53
CA ALA A 125 1.14 -10.49 -2.06
C ALA A 125 -0.34 -10.65 -2.39
N PHE A 126 -1.15 -9.59 -2.32
CA PHE A 126 -2.56 -9.52 -2.73
C PHE A 126 -2.76 -8.60 -3.95
N TYR A 127 -1.74 -8.40 -4.78
CA TYR A 127 -1.80 -7.51 -5.94
C TYR A 127 -2.93 -7.89 -6.88
N LYS A 128 -3.91 -6.97 -7.09
CA LYS A 128 -5.10 -7.17 -7.95
C LYS A 128 -5.98 -8.36 -7.54
N CYS A 129 -6.09 -8.65 -6.25
CA CYS A 129 -7.11 -9.57 -5.72
C CYS A 129 -8.46 -8.84 -5.69
N ARG A 130 -9.02 -8.54 -6.86
CA ARG A 130 -10.17 -7.62 -7.05
C ARG A 130 -11.47 -8.12 -6.43
N ARG A 131 -11.56 -9.42 -6.05
CA ARG A 131 -12.72 -10.01 -5.39
C ARG A 131 -12.56 -10.07 -3.87
N LEU A 132 -11.39 -9.69 -3.33
CA LEU A 132 -11.11 -9.77 -1.90
C LEU A 132 -11.94 -8.71 -1.16
N GLU A 133 -12.88 -9.18 -0.35
CA GLU A 133 -13.76 -8.36 0.48
C GLU A 133 -13.25 -8.27 1.92
N ASN A 134 -12.69 -9.39 2.42
CA ASN A 134 -12.27 -9.51 3.82
C ASN A 134 -10.88 -10.14 3.94
N VAL A 135 -10.04 -9.55 4.81
CA VAL A 135 -8.76 -10.12 5.19
C VAL A 135 -8.61 -10.07 6.72
N PHE A 136 -8.33 -11.24 7.32
CA PHE A 136 -8.13 -11.36 8.77
C PHE A 136 -6.64 -11.40 9.06
N MET A 137 -6.12 -10.31 9.60
CA MET A 137 -4.69 -10.13 9.89
C MET A 137 -4.34 -10.64 11.30
N PRO A 138 -3.23 -11.38 11.46
CA PRO A 138 -2.80 -11.87 12.78
C PRO A 138 -2.25 -10.73 13.65
N ARG A 139 -2.34 -10.87 14.97
CA ARG A 139 -1.89 -9.84 15.92
C ARG A 139 -0.40 -9.56 15.86
N CYS A 140 0.40 -10.55 15.45
CA CYS A 140 1.87 -10.44 15.37
C CYS A 140 2.37 -9.81 14.06
N LEU A 141 1.48 -9.51 13.09
CA LEU A 141 1.87 -8.88 11.84
C LEU A 141 2.48 -7.50 12.11
N CYS A 142 3.71 -7.28 11.65
CA CYS A 142 4.44 -6.03 11.86
C CYS A 142 4.80 -5.29 10.58
N GLU A 143 4.65 -5.93 9.41
CA GLU A 143 5.02 -5.35 8.12
C GLU A 143 4.03 -5.72 7.01
N ILE A 144 3.61 -4.72 6.22
CA ILE A 144 2.89 -4.87 4.95
C ILE A 144 3.78 -4.30 3.85
N GLY A 145 4.11 -5.13 2.86
CA GLY A 145 5.03 -4.78 1.77
C GLY A 145 4.46 -3.80 0.74
N GLU A 146 5.32 -3.43 -0.22
CA GLU A 146 4.97 -2.52 -1.32
C GLU A 146 3.86 -3.10 -2.18
N TYR A 147 2.84 -2.27 -2.50
CA TYR A 147 1.70 -2.63 -3.36
C TYR A 147 1.01 -3.94 -2.95
N ALA A 148 1.08 -4.30 -1.65
CA ALA A 148 0.57 -5.58 -1.15
C ALA A 148 -0.91 -5.77 -1.44
N PHE A 149 -1.75 -4.75 -1.28
CA PHE A 149 -3.19 -4.75 -1.58
C PHE A 149 -3.56 -3.83 -2.76
N TYR A 150 -2.63 -3.63 -3.70
CA TYR A 150 -2.88 -2.79 -4.88
C TYR A 150 -4.10 -3.27 -5.68
N GLU A 151 -5.02 -2.34 -6.02
CA GLU A 151 -6.27 -2.61 -6.75
C GLU A 151 -7.14 -3.75 -6.15
N ASN A 152 -7.23 -3.82 -4.82
CA ASN A 152 -8.23 -4.66 -4.15
C ASN A 152 -9.56 -3.88 -4.07
N VAL A 153 -10.19 -3.70 -5.23
CA VAL A 153 -11.35 -2.81 -5.42
C VAL A 153 -12.60 -3.21 -4.64
N SER A 154 -12.67 -4.46 -4.15
CA SER A 154 -13.79 -4.95 -3.34
C SER A 154 -13.56 -4.89 -1.83
N LEU A 155 -12.34 -4.54 -1.37
CA LEU A 155 -11.99 -4.47 0.05
C LEU A 155 -12.71 -3.30 0.72
N ILE A 156 -13.66 -3.58 1.60
CA ILE A 156 -14.51 -2.56 2.24
C ILE A 156 -13.86 -2.04 3.52
N SER A 157 -13.28 -2.93 4.29
CA SER A 157 -12.64 -2.60 5.56
C SER A 157 -11.44 -3.50 5.84
N VAL A 158 -10.51 -3.00 6.64
CA VAL A 158 -9.38 -3.76 7.13
C VAL A 158 -9.07 -3.35 8.56
N THR A 159 -8.87 -4.34 9.43
CA THR A 159 -8.40 -4.11 10.80
C THR A 159 -6.90 -4.35 10.85
N LEU A 160 -6.14 -3.27 10.96
CA LEU A 160 -4.69 -3.34 11.10
C LEU A 160 -4.30 -3.73 12.53
N PRO A 161 -3.38 -4.70 12.72
CA PRO A 161 -2.97 -5.10 14.05
C PRO A 161 -2.13 -4.01 14.75
N TRP A 162 -2.26 -3.90 16.05
CA TRP A 162 -1.58 -2.87 16.86
C TRP A 162 -0.03 -2.94 16.79
N GLY A 163 0.53 -4.12 16.47
CA GLY A 163 1.96 -4.35 16.30
C GLY A 163 2.53 -3.88 14.96
N LEU A 164 1.68 -3.45 14.01
CA LEU A 164 2.14 -3.01 12.69
C LEU A 164 2.98 -1.73 12.83
N THR A 165 4.18 -1.76 12.23
CA THR A 165 5.14 -0.65 12.26
C THR A 165 5.46 -0.12 10.87
N PHE A 166 5.26 -0.92 9.82
CA PHE A 166 5.62 -0.56 8.45
C PHE A 166 4.51 -0.92 7.45
N MET A 167 4.19 0.05 6.62
CA MET A 167 3.32 -0.07 5.44
C MET A 167 4.09 0.43 4.24
N GLY A 168 4.33 -0.44 3.25
CA GLY A 168 5.09 -0.13 2.04
C GLY A 168 4.39 0.87 1.12
N GLU A 169 5.14 1.36 0.14
CA GLU A 169 4.63 2.21 -0.93
C GLU A 169 3.41 1.58 -1.60
N GLY A 170 2.37 2.38 -1.84
CA GLY A 170 1.15 1.96 -2.54
C GLY A 170 0.42 0.76 -1.94
N CYS A 171 0.65 0.41 -0.66
CA CYS A 171 0.18 -0.88 -0.13
C CYS A 171 -1.34 -1.05 -0.16
N PHE A 172 -2.14 0.02 -0.15
CA PHE A 172 -3.59 0.03 -0.34
C PHE A 172 -4.04 0.86 -1.56
N CYS A 173 -3.12 1.19 -2.48
CA CYS A 173 -3.45 1.96 -3.67
C CYS A 173 -4.55 1.28 -4.51
N GLY A 174 -5.60 2.02 -4.87
CA GLY A 174 -6.73 1.49 -5.65
C GLY A 174 -7.70 0.59 -4.88
N CYS A 175 -7.71 0.65 -3.54
CA CYS A 175 -8.76 0.03 -2.72
C CYS A 175 -10.02 0.91 -2.75
N GLU A 176 -10.72 0.91 -3.91
CA GLU A 176 -11.80 1.86 -4.22
C GLU A 176 -12.96 1.85 -3.22
N LYS A 177 -13.29 0.66 -2.64
CA LYS A 177 -14.39 0.50 -1.68
C LYS A 177 -13.97 0.63 -0.21
N LEU A 178 -12.69 0.87 0.09
CA LEU A 178 -12.24 1.04 1.46
C LEU A 178 -12.85 2.30 2.07
N GLU A 179 -13.73 2.15 3.06
CA GLU A 179 -14.50 3.27 3.62
C GLU A 179 -13.79 3.98 4.77
N SER A 180 -13.08 3.23 5.59
CA SER A 180 -12.36 3.78 6.74
C SER A 180 -11.16 2.94 7.13
N ILE A 181 -10.17 3.59 7.77
CA ILE A 181 -9.00 2.89 8.32
C ILE A 181 -8.51 3.57 9.60
N VAL A 182 -8.06 2.75 10.55
CA VAL A 182 -7.39 3.20 11.76
C VAL A 182 -5.93 2.76 11.69
N LEU A 183 -5.00 3.71 11.63
CA LEU A 183 -3.58 3.41 11.60
C LEU A 183 -3.06 3.13 13.02
N PRO A 184 -2.28 2.04 13.20
CA PRO A 184 -1.72 1.69 14.51
C PRO A 184 -0.73 2.73 15.05
N ALA A 185 -0.63 2.82 16.38
CA ALA A 185 0.16 3.83 17.08
C ALA A 185 1.67 3.84 16.74
N ASN A 186 2.20 2.73 16.23
CA ASN A 186 3.62 2.57 15.89
C ASN A 186 3.96 2.96 14.45
N VAL A 187 2.96 3.31 13.62
CA VAL A 187 3.20 3.79 12.25
C VAL A 187 3.66 5.24 12.32
N GLU A 188 4.89 5.51 11.88
CA GLU A 188 5.48 6.86 11.88
C GLU A 188 5.46 7.52 10.49
N VAL A 189 5.29 6.73 9.43
CA VAL A 189 5.30 7.19 8.04
C VAL A 189 4.14 6.54 7.28
N ILE A 190 3.34 7.36 6.61
CA ILE A 190 2.48 6.93 5.51
C ILE A 190 3.31 7.10 4.25
N ASN A 191 3.73 6.00 3.62
CA ASN A 191 4.58 6.01 2.45
C ASN A 191 3.86 6.55 1.20
N ASP A 192 4.62 6.79 0.15
CA ASP A 192 4.10 7.33 -1.11
C ASP A 192 3.01 6.39 -1.68
N TYR A 193 1.96 6.95 -2.26
CA TYR A 193 0.82 6.26 -2.89
C TYR A 193 0.00 5.33 -1.98
N THR A 194 0.23 5.33 -0.66
CA THR A 194 -0.35 4.31 0.27
C THR A 194 -1.85 4.12 0.10
N PHE A 195 -2.63 5.20 -0.01
CA PHE A 195 -4.10 5.20 -0.19
C PHE A 195 -4.53 5.90 -1.49
N GLU A 196 -3.63 6.01 -2.47
CA GLU A 196 -3.98 6.58 -3.77
C GLU A 196 -5.19 5.87 -4.37
N ASN A 197 -6.15 6.63 -4.92
CA ASN A 197 -7.39 6.11 -5.51
C ASN A 197 -8.26 5.25 -4.55
N CYS A 198 -8.18 5.48 -3.24
CA CYS A 198 -9.16 4.96 -2.29
C CYS A 198 -10.40 5.87 -2.31
N GLU A 199 -11.20 5.79 -3.40
CA GLU A 199 -12.24 6.77 -3.71
C GLU A 199 -13.33 6.87 -2.63
N SER A 200 -13.66 5.74 -1.97
CA SER A 200 -14.66 5.68 -0.90
C SER A 200 -14.13 6.03 0.49
N LEU A 201 -12.81 6.24 0.64
CA LEU A 201 -12.18 6.46 1.94
C LEU A 201 -12.65 7.79 2.55
N ALA A 202 -13.58 7.69 3.49
CA ALA A 202 -14.21 8.84 4.14
C ALA A 202 -13.51 9.26 5.45
N SER A 203 -12.92 8.31 6.16
CA SER A 203 -12.31 8.54 7.47
C SER A 203 -10.99 7.80 7.64
N VAL A 204 -9.97 8.53 8.10
CA VAL A 204 -8.66 7.97 8.46
C VAL A 204 -8.28 8.46 9.84
N LYS A 205 -8.08 7.51 10.78
CA LYS A 205 -7.54 7.87 12.09
C LYS A 205 -6.01 7.75 12.05
N LEU A 206 -5.34 8.90 12.15
CA LEU A 206 -3.88 8.99 12.17
C LEU A 206 -3.31 8.73 13.56
N PRO A 207 -2.13 8.07 13.67
CA PRO A 207 -1.47 7.87 14.96
C PRO A 207 -0.75 9.14 15.46
N GLU A 208 -0.67 9.29 16.78
CA GLU A 208 -0.03 10.43 17.45
C GLU A 208 1.48 10.58 17.15
N ARG A 209 2.14 9.52 16.64
CA ARG A 209 3.57 9.49 16.31
C ARG A 209 3.87 9.70 14.84
N LEU A 210 2.86 9.93 14.01
CA LEU A 210 3.06 10.11 12.57
C LEU A 210 3.93 11.33 12.28
N LYS A 211 4.98 11.15 11.50
CA LYS A 211 5.96 12.18 11.13
C LYS A 211 5.82 12.64 9.69
N VAL A 212 5.47 11.73 8.77
CA VAL A 212 5.47 11.99 7.33
C VAL A 212 4.21 11.44 6.68
N ILE A 213 3.60 12.26 5.83
CA ILE A 213 2.61 11.85 4.83
C ILE A 213 3.30 11.94 3.47
N GLY A 214 3.46 10.81 2.81
CA GLY A 214 4.18 10.62 1.56
C GLY A 214 3.53 11.28 0.34
N SER A 215 4.24 11.27 -0.77
CA SER A 215 3.73 11.79 -2.04
C SER A 215 2.54 10.95 -2.51
N HIS A 216 1.49 11.61 -3.00
CA HIS A 216 0.27 10.96 -3.47
C HIS A 216 -0.41 10.03 -2.43
N ALA A 217 -0.09 10.15 -1.14
CA ALA A 217 -0.54 9.21 -0.11
C ALA A 217 -2.07 9.09 -0.02
N PHE A 218 -2.81 10.18 -0.28
CA PHE A 218 -4.28 10.26 -0.33
C PHE A 218 -4.77 10.85 -1.66
N HIS A 219 -3.99 10.75 -2.73
CA HIS A 219 -4.37 11.24 -4.05
C HIS A 219 -5.68 10.59 -4.50
N GLN A 220 -6.67 11.42 -4.91
CA GLN A 220 -8.02 10.97 -5.31
C GLN A 220 -8.80 10.20 -4.21
N CYS A 221 -8.57 10.47 -2.95
CA CYS A 221 -9.49 10.06 -1.87
C CYS A 221 -10.71 10.98 -1.88
N LYS A 222 -11.60 10.80 -2.86
CA LYS A 222 -12.71 11.73 -3.18
C LYS A 222 -13.72 11.88 -2.05
N CYS A 223 -13.87 10.83 -1.20
CA CYS A 223 -14.80 10.83 -0.07
C CYS A 223 -14.21 11.29 1.24
N LEU A 224 -12.91 11.59 1.32
CA LEU A 224 -12.24 12.03 2.55
C LEU A 224 -12.81 13.39 2.99
N THR A 225 -13.44 13.43 4.19
CA THR A 225 -14.13 14.62 4.68
C THR A 225 -13.31 15.41 5.69
N ASP A 226 -12.76 14.69 6.67
CA ASP A 226 -12.08 15.29 7.83
C ASP A 226 -10.79 14.53 8.13
N MET A 227 -9.75 15.27 8.50
CA MET A 227 -8.52 14.68 8.98
C MET A 227 -7.89 15.54 10.07
N ILE A 228 -7.61 14.93 11.22
CA ILE A 228 -6.88 15.59 12.30
C ILE A 228 -5.40 15.20 12.16
N LEU A 229 -4.57 16.18 11.81
CA LEU A 229 -3.13 15.98 11.70
C LEU A 229 -2.49 15.97 13.09
N PRO A 230 -1.68 14.94 13.46
CA PRO A 230 -1.11 14.85 14.80
C PRO A 230 0.02 15.88 15.01
N PRO A 231 0.28 16.30 16.27
CA PRO A 231 1.33 17.28 16.58
C PRO A 231 2.75 16.84 16.23
N SER A 232 2.96 15.52 16.06
CA SER A 232 4.25 14.94 15.66
C SER A 232 4.58 15.13 14.19
N LEU A 233 3.58 15.47 13.34
CA LEU A 233 3.75 15.56 11.88
C LEU A 233 4.79 16.63 11.54
N ARG A 234 5.69 16.30 10.59
CA ARG A 234 6.80 17.18 10.14
C ARG A 234 6.75 17.46 8.66
N GLU A 235 6.20 16.55 7.87
CA GLU A 235 6.23 16.66 6.41
C GLU A 235 4.95 16.15 5.77
N ILE A 236 4.41 16.93 4.81
CA ILE A 236 3.39 16.53 3.85
C ILE A 236 4.00 16.71 2.46
N ARG A 237 4.16 15.60 1.73
CA ARG A 237 4.86 15.59 0.44
C ARG A 237 3.94 15.95 -0.73
N ASP A 238 4.52 15.87 -1.91
CA ASP A 238 3.90 16.32 -3.14
C ASP A 238 2.61 15.57 -3.46
N CYS A 239 1.56 16.31 -3.88
CA CYS A 239 0.25 15.76 -4.24
C CYS A 239 -0.39 14.86 -3.17
N ALA A 240 0.02 14.95 -1.89
CA ALA A 240 -0.41 14.05 -0.83
C ALA A 240 -1.94 13.96 -0.68
N PHE A 241 -2.66 15.06 -0.92
CA PHE A 241 -4.13 15.15 -0.88
C PHE A 241 -4.70 15.68 -2.21
N TYR A 242 -4.01 15.43 -3.32
CA TYR A 242 -4.47 15.88 -4.62
C TYR A 242 -5.86 15.31 -4.92
N ASP A 243 -6.78 16.18 -5.38
CA ASP A 243 -8.13 15.80 -5.80
C ASP A 243 -9.01 15.15 -4.71
N CYS A 244 -8.83 15.57 -3.44
CA CYS A 244 -9.70 15.20 -2.33
C CYS A 244 -10.91 16.12 -2.27
N HIS A 245 -11.91 15.90 -3.13
CA HIS A 245 -13.04 16.83 -3.34
C HIS A 245 -13.89 17.14 -2.11
N LYS A 246 -14.08 16.14 -1.21
CA LYS A 246 -14.90 16.32 0.00
C LYS A 246 -14.12 16.84 1.21
N LEU A 247 -12.80 17.00 1.09
CA LEU A 247 -11.97 17.52 2.17
C LEU A 247 -12.20 19.01 2.35
N LYS A 248 -12.83 19.39 3.46
CA LYS A 248 -13.24 20.78 3.70
C LYS A 248 -12.27 21.55 4.57
N GLU A 249 -11.63 20.89 5.50
CA GLU A 249 -10.83 21.55 6.52
C GLU A 249 -9.64 20.71 6.97
N ILE A 250 -8.48 21.33 7.01
CA ILE A 250 -7.27 20.77 7.63
C ILE A 250 -6.64 21.82 8.52
N ALA A 251 -6.36 21.46 9.77
CA ALA A 251 -5.58 22.29 10.68
C ALA A 251 -4.15 21.77 10.76
N VAL A 252 -3.19 22.60 10.39
CA VAL A 252 -1.75 22.30 10.50
C VAL A 252 -1.33 22.43 11.96
N PRO A 253 -0.77 21.38 12.59
CA PRO A 253 -0.62 21.33 14.05
C PRO A 253 0.56 22.14 14.61
N ASN A 254 1.56 22.45 13.83
CA ASN A 254 2.79 23.14 14.29
C ASN A 254 3.44 23.98 13.19
N GLU A 255 4.35 24.89 13.60
CA GLU A 255 5.02 25.85 12.73
C GLU A 255 6.17 25.25 11.90
N CYS A 256 6.64 24.05 12.25
CA CYS A 256 7.81 23.44 11.63
C CYS A 256 7.47 22.39 10.58
N ILE A 257 6.20 22.26 10.20
CA ILE A 257 5.78 21.30 9.19
C ILE A 257 6.17 21.78 7.79
N LYS A 258 6.80 20.90 7.02
CA LYS A 258 7.10 21.13 5.61
C LYS A 258 5.94 20.61 4.77
N ILE A 259 5.31 21.49 3.98
CA ILE A 259 4.21 21.14 3.08
C ILE A 259 4.64 21.45 1.66
N SER A 260 4.52 20.45 0.76
CA SER A 260 4.78 20.66 -0.66
C SER A 260 3.72 21.59 -1.27
N ALA A 261 4.12 22.41 -2.25
CA ALA A 261 3.24 23.35 -2.93
C ALA A 261 1.99 22.69 -3.54
N ASN A 262 2.12 21.47 -4.06
CA ASN A 262 1.02 20.74 -4.70
C ASN A 262 0.27 19.80 -3.74
N ALA A 263 0.56 19.84 -2.42
CA ALA A 263 0.02 18.85 -1.48
C ALA A 263 -1.51 18.76 -1.50
N PHE A 264 -2.21 19.90 -1.71
CA PHE A 264 -3.67 20.00 -1.70
C PHE A 264 -4.26 20.44 -3.05
N PHE A 265 -3.55 20.20 -4.13
CA PHE A 265 -3.98 20.65 -5.45
C PHE A 265 -5.33 20.01 -5.83
N PHE A 266 -6.23 20.76 -6.47
CA PHE A 266 -7.60 20.36 -6.80
C PHE A 266 -8.55 20.02 -5.62
N CYS A 267 -8.21 20.42 -4.38
CA CYS A 267 -9.14 20.36 -3.25
C CYS A 267 -10.03 21.63 -3.25
N ALA A 268 -11.05 21.65 -4.09
CA ALA A 268 -11.81 22.89 -4.41
C ALA A 268 -12.48 23.59 -3.21
N GLU A 269 -12.87 22.82 -2.17
CA GLU A 269 -13.58 23.34 -0.99
C GLU A 269 -12.68 23.42 0.25
N LEU A 270 -11.38 23.11 0.14
CA LEU A 270 -10.50 23.00 1.29
C LEU A 270 -10.11 24.35 1.89
N THR A 271 -10.28 24.46 3.19
CA THR A 271 -9.71 25.52 4.02
C THR A 271 -8.59 24.94 4.87
N VAL A 272 -7.37 25.49 4.74
CA VAL A 272 -6.21 25.08 5.54
C VAL A 272 -5.98 26.12 6.64
N TYR A 273 -5.92 25.68 7.89
CA TYR A 273 -5.64 26.53 9.05
C TYR A 273 -4.20 26.35 9.49
N TYR A 274 -3.42 27.44 9.46
CA TYR A 274 -2.03 27.46 9.90
C TYR A 274 -1.87 28.14 11.26
N PRO A 275 -0.91 27.73 12.08
CA PRO A 275 -0.44 28.54 13.19
C PRO A 275 0.37 29.71 12.65
N GLU A 276 0.24 30.90 13.28
CA GLU A 276 0.62 32.21 12.78
C GLU A 276 2.12 32.53 12.55
N LYS A 277 3.05 31.63 12.75
CA LYS A 277 4.48 31.88 12.58
C LYS A 277 5.17 30.89 11.67
N SER A 278 4.50 30.40 10.68
CA SER A 278 5.10 29.46 9.77
C SER A 278 5.76 30.17 8.59
N ASN A 279 7.03 29.89 8.31
CA ASN A 279 7.71 30.22 7.06
C ASN A 279 7.17 29.31 5.93
N TYR A 280 5.87 29.28 5.71
CA TYR A 280 5.28 28.43 4.69
C TYR A 280 5.24 29.15 3.36
N TYR A 281 5.69 28.48 2.33
CA TYR A 281 5.36 28.81 0.95
C TYR A 281 3.89 28.48 0.72
N ILE A 282 3.10 29.50 0.44
CA ILE A 282 1.65 29.43 0.32
C ILE A 282 1.27 28.66 -0.94
N ILE A 283 0.36 27.76 -0.79
CA ILE A 283 -0.22 26.90 -1.81
C ILE A 283 -1.26 27.69 -2.62
N GLU A 284 -1.06 27.79 -3.93
CA GLU A 284 -1.94 28.54 -4.84
C GLU A 284 -3.36 27.96 -5.02
N ALA A 285 -3.69 26.80 -4.47
CA ALA A 285 -4.94 26.09 -4.76
C ALA A 285 -5.89 25.89 -3.57
N ALA A 286 -5.47 26.20 -2.35
CA ALA A 286 -6.35 26.09 -1.18
C ALA A 286 -6.68 27.48 -0.64
N ARG A 287 -7.95 27.75 -0.31
CA ARG A 287 -8.33 28.97 0.42
C ARG A 287 -7.70 28.91 1.80
N VAL A 288 -6.62 29.66 2.00
CA VAL A 288 -5.95 29.76 3.29
C VAL A 288 -6.75 30.71 4.18
N SER A 289 -7.38 30.21 5.22
CA SER A 289 -7.95 31.06 6.26
C SER A 289 -7.39 30.66 7.62
N CYS A 290 -6.93 31.64 8.41
CA CYS A 290 -6.53 31.41 9.77
C CYS A 290 -7.70 31.76 10.70
N SER A 291 -8.21 30.77 11.44
CA SER A 291 -9.16 30.99 12.52
C SER A 291 -8.59 30.40 13.81
N LYS A 292 -8.19 31.30 14.71
CA LYS A 292 -7.66 31.00 16.03
C LYS A 292 -8.59 30.10 16.85
N GLU A 293 -9.90 30.38 16.77
CA GLU A 293 -10.91 29.64 17.50
C GLU A 293 -10.99 28.18 17.08
N LYS A 294 -10.86 27.89 15.79
CA LYS A 294 -10.91 26.55 15.23
C LYS A 294 -9.65 25.75 15.52
N CYS A 295 -8.46 26.38 15.42
CA CYS A 295 -7.21 25.77 15.87
C CYS A 295 -7.24 25.44 17.36
N ARG A 296 -7.80 26.33 18.22
CA ARG A 296 -7.98 26.04 19.65
C ARG A 296 -8.96 24.90 19.93
N LYS A 297 -10.02 24.78 19.16
CA LYS A 297 -10.99 23.68 19.30
C LYS A 297 -10.40 22.33 18.94
N LEU A 298 -9.56 22.29 17.90
CA LEU A 298 -8.88 21.06 17.45
C LEU A 298 -7.63 20.74 18.30
N TYR A 299 -6.96 21.78 18.83
CA TYR A 299 -5.73 21.64 19.65
C TYR A 299 -5.84 22.43 20.97
N PRO A 300 -6.69 22.01 21.91
CA PRO A 300 -7.04 22.78 23.12
C PRO A 300 -5.88 23.06 24.07
N LYS A 301 -4.78 22.27 23.98
CA LYS A 301 -3.59 22.45 24.86
C LYS A 301 -2.59 23.49 24.36
N ARG A 302 -2.82 24.11 23.19
CA ARG A 302 -1.88 25.08 22.61
C ARG A 302 -2.14 26.51 23.12
N LYS A 303 -1.07 27.22 23.54
CA LYS A 303 -1.14 28.63 23.88
C LYS A 303 -0.85 29.50 22.65
N PHE A 304 -1.77 30.36 22.27
CA PHE A 304 -1.61 31.34 21.19
C PHE A 304 -1.12 32.68 21.78
N THR A 305 -0.23 33.42 21.10
CA THR A 305 0.33 34.67 21.58
C THR A 305 -0.46 35.90 21.07
N LYS A 306 -0.40 37.05 21.78
CA LYS A 306 -1.16 38.28 21.44
C LYS A 306 -0.81 38.87 20.06
N LYS A 307 0.38 38.63 19.52
CA LYS A 307 0.81 39.10 18.20
C LYS A 307 0.07 38.36 17.07
N GLU A 308 -0.35 37.16 17.34
CA GLU A 308 -1.12 36.28 16.49
C GLU A 308 -2.55 36.74 16.23
N GLU A 309 -3.00 37.85 16.81
CA GLU A 309 -4.37 38.34 16.68
C GLU A 309 -4.56 39.42 15.60
N LYS A 310 -3.48 39.98 15.07
CA LYS A 310 -3.56 41.16 14.19
C LYS A 310 -3.32 40.98 12.69
N GLU A 311 -2.79 39.83 12.24
CA GLU A 311 -2.33 39.68 10.84
C GLU A 311 -3.08 38.59 10.00
N ALA A 312 -4.36 38.44 10.23
CA ALA A 312 -5.14 37.29 9.70
C ALA A 312 -5.91 37.56 8.39
N PHE A 313 -5.37 38.27 7.42
CA PHE A 313 -5.98 38.28 6.06
C PHE A 313 -4.92 38.54 4.98
N VAL A 314 -4.51 37.54 4.24
CA VAL A 314 -3.99 37.72 2.88
C VAL A 314 -5.01 37.12 1.93
N ASN A 315 -5.77 37.97 1.28
CA ASN A 315 -6.59 37.60 0.13
C ASN A 315 -5.66 37.32 -1.04
N VAL A 316 -5.63 36.09 -1.49
CA VAL A 316 -5.00 35.72 -2.76
C VAL A 316 -6.08 35.77 -3.84
N ASP A 317 -5.90 36.67 -4.79
CA ASP A 317 -6.77 36.84 -5.96
C ASP A 317 -6.75 35.56 -6.82
N PRO A 318 -7.91 34.98 -7.20
CA PRO A 318 -7.95 33.72 -7.92
C PRO A 318 -7.66 33.84 -9.43
N ASN A 319 -7.23 35.02 -9.94
CA ASN A 319 -6.95 35.21 -11.37
C ASN A 319 -5.68 36.04 -11.60
N PRO A 320 -4.52 35.42 -11.83
CA PRO A 320 -3.44 36.11 -12.54
C PRO A 320 -3.70 36.08 -14.03
N SER A 321 -3.81 37.24 -14.62
CA SER A 321 -3.86 37.49 -16.06
C SER A 321 -2.67 36.90 -16.83
#